data_c306efddecc6cb9e85e72de1c3bdd3cf
#
_entry.id   c306efddecc6cb9e85e72de1c3bdd3cf
#
_cell.length_a   1.000
_cell.length_b   1.000
_cell.length_c   1.000
_cell.angle_alpha   90.00
_cell.angle_beta   90.00
_cell.angle_gamma   90.00
#
_symmetry.space_group_name_H-M   'P 1'
#
loop_
_entity.id
_entity.type
_entity.pdbx_description
1 polymer ?
#
loop_
_entity_poly.entity_id
_entity_poly.type
_entity_poly.pdbx_seq_one_letter_code
_entity_poly.pdbx_strand_id
1 'polypeptide(L)'
;MMTMEEMRQRQKEENYSYEKLGKLTGFSEEKVRKNMEEKETDYSVLKAMEEVFASKPALVIREARAEYLAQKKQGEFTLDDYYALPDERRVELIDGVIYDMAAPTNIHQLIGGEIYIRFYDYIRKHKGKCIPAYAPFDVQLDCDNKTMVQPDLMIVCDRDKFYENKLYGAPDLVVEILSKSTGKKDTILKLNKYMDAGVREYWIVDPRKKKVIVYDFQSDGYPVIYGFEDHVPVGIFGGECKVNFSEVYEAVRFLYERE
;
A
#
# COMPACT_ATOMS: atom_id res chain seq x y z
N MET A 1 -9.31 13.79 34.99
CA MET A 1 -10.50 12.95 34.82
C MET A 1 -11.70 13.89 34.72
N MET A 2 -12.42 13.83 33.63
CA MET A 2 -13.58 14.70 33.39
C MET A 2 -14.74 14.29 34.31
N THR A 3 -15.43 15.27 34.87
CA THR A 3 -16.62 14.97 35.72
C THR A 3 -17.84 14.59 34.86
N MET A 4 -18.78 13.88 35.41
CA MET A 4 -20.05 13.55 34.74
C MET A 4 -20.80 14.79 34.24
N GLU A 5 -20.71 15.88 35.00
CA GLU A 5 -21.38 17.12 34.66
C GLU A 5 -20.72 17.79 33.44
N GLU A 6 -19.40 17.79 33.35
CA GLU A 6 -18.64 18.22 32.19
C GLU A 6 -18.91 17.35 30.96
N MET A 7 -19.04 16.03 31.14
CA MET A 7 -19.39 15.10 30.05
C MET A 7 -20.81 15.37 29.51
N ARG A 8 -21.79 15.59 30.38
CA ARG A 8 -23.15 15.94 29.96
C ARG A 8 -23.24 17.29 29.27
N GLN A 9 -22.48 18.25 29.76
CA GLN A 9 -22.40 19.57 29.13
C GLN A 9 -21.82 19.47 27.74
N ARG A 10 -20.71 18.76 27.57
CA ARG A 10 -20.09 18.52 26.28
C ARG A 10 -20.97 17.72 25.34
N GLN A 11 -21.67 16.69 25.80
CA GLN A 11 -22.62 15.95 24.98
C GLN A 11 -23.65 16.88 24.33
N LYS A 12 -24.19 17.85 25.14
CA LYS A 12 -25.16 18.85 24.63
C LYS A 12 -24.54 19.84 23.66
N GLU A 13 -23.39 20.40 24.02
CA GLU A 13 -22.68 21.38 23.20
C GLU A 13 -22.29 20.80 21.83
N GLU A 14 -21.94 19.50 21.79
CA GLU A 14 -21.47 18.78 20.63
C GLU A 14 -22.56 18.03 19.87
N ASN A 15 -23.79 18.09 20.39
CA ASN A 15 -24.96 17.42 19.82
C ASN A 15 -24.75 15.91 19.55
N TYR A 16 -24.07 15.22 20.49
CA TYR A 16 -23.90 13.76 20.42
C TYR A 16 -25.18 13.04 20.89
N SER A 17 -25.76 12.21 20.00
CA SER A 17 -26.77 11.23 20.41
C SER A 17 -26.13 10.08 21.21
N TYR A 18 -26.92 9.40 22.04
CA TYR A 18 -26.44 8.20 22.76
C TYR A 18 -26.04 7.07 21.81
N GLU A 19 -26.72 6.93 20.68
CA GLU A 19 -26.35 5.99 19.62
C GLU A 19 -24.94 6.31 19.08
N LYS A 20 -24.64 7.59 18.80
CA LYS A 20 -23.34 8.02 18.32
C LYS A 20 -22.26 7.79 19.37
N LEU A 21 -22.51 8.14 20.64
CA LEU A 21 -21.57 7.86 21.72
C LEU A 21 -21.36 6.36 21.93
N GLY A 22 -22.39 5.54 21.76
CA GLY A 22 -22.28 4.08 21.82
C GLY A 22 -21.31 3.56 20.75
N LYS A 23 -21.45 4.00 19.50
CA LYS A 23 -20.56 3.63 18.41
C LYS A 23 -19.10 4.06 18.64
N LEU A 24 -18.88 5.27 19.20
CA LEU A 24 -17.56 5.81 19.45
C LEU A 24 -16.85 5.15 20.66
N THR A 25 -17.60 4.77 21.68
CA THR A 25 -17.07 4.15 22.90
C THR A 25 -16.99 2.62 22.82
N GLY A 26 -17.63 2.01 21.81
CA GLY A 26 -17.75 0.55 21.68
C GLY A 26 -18.77 -0.09 22.64
N PHE A 27 -19.63 0.71 23.31
CA PHE A 27 -20.68 0.24 24.21
C PHE A 27 -22.06 0.37 23.56
N SER A 28 -23.06 -0.36 24.11
CA SER A 28 -24.44 -0.20 23.63
C SER A 28 -24.99 1.19 24.01
N GLU A 29 -25.89 1.72 23.18
CA GLU A 29 -26.59 2.99 23.45
C GLU A 29 -27.22 3.02 24.83
N GLU A 30 -27.90 1.93 25.22
CA GLU A 30 -28.54 1.80 26.50
C GLU A 30 -27.54 1.90 27.66
N LYS A 31 -26.38 1.28 27.53
CA LYS A 31 -25.30 1.31 28.53
C LYS A 31 -24.70 2.70 28.68
N VAL A 32 -24.49 3.41 27.59
CA VAL A 32 -24.02 4.81 27.59
C VAL A 32 -25.06 5.72 28.21
N ARG A 33 -26.33 5.57 27.81
CA ARG A 33 -27.43 6.36 28.35
C ARG A 33 -27.60 6.18 29.87
N LYS A 34 -27.59 4.94 30.39
CA LYS A 34 -27.65 4.66 31.81
C LYS A 34 -26.54 5.35 32.59
N ASN A 35 -25.30 5.29 32.10
CA ASN A 35 -24.17 5.97 32.73
C ASN A 35 -24.31 7.50 32.70
N MET A 36 -24.93 8.05 31.66
CA MET A 36 -25.11 9.50 31.53
C MET A 36 -26.31 10.05 32.32
N GLU A 37 -27.42 9.31 32.40
CA GLU A 37 -28.68 9.77 33.04
C GLU A 37 -28.87 9.23 34.47
N GLU A 38 -28.50 7.98 34.67
CA GLU A 38 -28.64 7.30 35.95
C GLU A 38 -27.32 7.38 36.75
N LYS A 39 -27.39 7.40 38.06
CA LYS A 39 -26.22 7.48 38.95
C LYS A 39 -25.36 6.18 39.00
N GLU A 40 -25.58 5.25 38.11
CA GLU A 40 -24.73 4.05 37.98
C GLU A 40 -23.47 4.40 37.20
N THR A 41 -22.35 4.40 37.90
CA THR A 41 -21.05 4.73 37.29
C THR A 41 -20.30 3.45 36.94
N ASP A 42 -20.38 3.03 35.67
CA ASP A 42 -19.44 2.06 35.13
C ASP A 42 -18.15 2.79 34.70
N TYR A 43 -17.06 2.58 35.42
CA TYR A 43 -15.78 3.26 35.19
C TYR A 43 -15.23 3.02 33.78
N SER A 44 -15.51 1.85 33.20
CA SER A 44 -15.04 1.53 31.80
C SER A 44 -15.76 2.39 30.78
N VAL A 45 -17.03 2.67 30.95
CA VAL A 45 -17.81 3.55 30.09
C VAL A 45 -17.33 5.00 30.23
N LEU A 46 -17.15 5.45 31.51
CA LEU A 46 -16.65 6.81 31.77
C LEU A 46 -15.28 7.08 31.16
N LYS A 47 -14.37 6.12 31.30
CA LYS A 47 -13.04 6.23 30.71
C LYS A 47 -13.09 6.32 29.17
N ALA A 48 -13.88 5.46 28.54
CA ALA A 48 -14.04 5.51 27.09
C ALA A 48 -14.72 6.82 26.62
N MET A 49 -15.68 7.34 27.38
CA MET A 49 -16.29 8.64 27.09
C MET A 49 -15.30 9.80 27.28
N GLU A 50 -14.46 9.76 28.34
CA GLU A 50 -13.40 10.74 28.55
C GLU A 50 -12.42 10.75 27.36
N GLU A 51 -12.05 9.58 26.85
CA GLU A 51 -11.19 9.45 25.66
C GLU A 51 -11.88 10.06 24.41
N VAL A 52 -13.17 9.80 24.20
CA VAL A 52 -13.95 10.38 23.10
C VAL A 52 -13.98 11.92 23.20
N PHE A 53 -14.25 12.47 24.37
CA PHE A 53 -14.31 13.92 24.56
C PHE A 53 -12.93 14.60 24.58
N ALA A 54 -11.88 13.89 25.00
CA ALA A 54 -10.50 14.39 24.96
C ALA A 54 -9.91 14.38 23.56
N SER A 55 -10.30 13.42 22.68
CA SER A 55 -9.82 13.28 21.30
C SER A 55 -10.58 14.15 20.27
N LYS A 56 -11.37 15.08 20.73
CA LYS A 56 -12.35 15.86 20.01
C LYS A 56 -11.89 16.50 18.68
N PRO A 57 -10.76 17.22 18.61
CA PRO A 57 -10.33 17.80 17.34
C PRO A 57 -10.07 16.72 16.26
N ALA A 58 -9.50 15.58 16.68
CA ALA A 58 -9.18 14.49 15.78
C ALA A 58 -10.43 13.75 15.25
N LEU A 59 -11.46 13.55 16.10
CA LEU A 59 -12.72 12.88 15.70
C LEU A 59 -13.56 13.73 14.75
N VAL A 60 -13.76 15.01 15.05
CA VAL A 60 -14.51 15.95 14.20
C VAL A 60 -13.81 16.12 12.86
N ILE A 61 -12.49 16.24 12.87
CA ILE A 61 -11.69 16.31 11.65
C ILE A 61 -11.82 15.00 10.85
N ARG A 62 -11.79 13.85 11.52
CA ARG A 62 -11.91 12.53 10.88
C ARG A 62 -13.28 12.31 10.24
N GLU A 63 -14.38 12.73 10.91
CA GLU A 63 -15.73 12.64 10.36
C GLU A 63 -15.93 13.59 9.17
N ALA A 64 -15.56 14.86 9.31
CA ALA A 64 -15.63 15.83 8.22
C ALA A 64 -14.79 15.40 7.00
N ARG A 65 -13.65 14.78 7.25
CA ARG A 65 -12.75 14.24 6.23
C ARG A 65 -13.35 13.01 5.55
N ALA A 66 -14.00 12.12 6.30
CA ALA A 66 -14.71 10.96 5.76
C ALA A 66 -15.88 11.39 4.86
N GLU A 67 -16.66 12.40 5.28
CA GLU A 67 -17.73 12.99 4.47
C GLU A 67 -17.19 13.64 3.20
N TYR A 68 -16.09 14.39 3.29
CA TYR A 68 -15.43 15.00 2.15
C TYR A 68 -14.96 13.96 1.15
N LEU A 69 -14.29 12.89 1.60
CA LEU A 69 -13.83 11.79 0.74
C LEU A 69 -14.98 11.03 0.08
N ALA A 70 -16.12 10.89 0.79
CA ALA A 70 -17.32 10.23 0.24
C ALA A 70 -18.00 11.03 -0.89
N GLN A 71 -17.77 12.33 -0.98
CA GLN A 71 -18.31 13.20 -2.03
C GLN A 71 -17.43 13.23 -3.29
N LYS A 72 -16.15 12.85 -3.19
CA LYS A 72 -15.21 12.84 -4.32
C LYS A 72 -15.51 11.71 -5.30
N LYS A 73 -15.33 12.00 -6.58
CA LYS A 73 -15.40 11.00 -7.65
C LYS A 73 -14.00 10.44 -7.94
N GLN A 74 -13.99 9.25 -8.50
CA GLN A 74 -12.74 8.65 -9.01
C GLN A 74 -12.14 9.56 -10.09
N GLY A 75 -10.83 9.83 -10.00
CA GLY A 75 -10.09 10.79 -10.81
C GLY A 75 -9.89 12.16 -10.12
N GLU A 76 -10.55 12.42 -8.99
CA GLU A 76 -10.46 13.69 -8.26
C GLU A 76 -9.60 13.59 -6.98
N PHE A 77 -9.17 12.39 -6.59
CA PHE A 77 -8.36 12.20 -5.40
C PHE A 77 -6.94 12.74 -5.57
N THR A 78 -6.37 13.19 -4.46
CA THR A 78 -5.01 13.74 -4.40
C THR A 78 -4.18 12.99 -3.36
N LEU A 79 -2.87 13.30 -3.29
CA LEU A 79 -1.99 12.75 -2.25
C LEU A 79 -2.44 13.10 -0.83
N ASP A 80 -3.02 14.31 -0.63
CA ASP A 80 -3.58 14.68 0.67
C ASP A 80 -4.75 13.77 1.06
N ASP A 81 -5.55 13.36 0.08
CA ASP A 81 -6.61 12.39 0.30
C ASP A 81 -6.05 10.99 0.58
N TYR A 82 -5.02 10.59 -0.17
CA TYR A 82 -4.31 9.32 0.02
C TYR A 82 -3.78 9.19 1.46
N TYR A 83 -3.03 10.18 1.94
CA TYR A 83 -2.51 10.21 3.31
C TYR A 83 -3.59 10.44 4.39
N ALA A 84 -4.81 10.78 3.96
CA ALA A 84 -5.95 10.94 4.84
C ALA A 84 -6.72 9.64 5.11
N LEU A 85 -6.47 8.62 4.30
CA LEU A 85 -7.12 7.32 4.48
C LEU A 85 -6.65 6.67 5.80
N PRO A 86 -7.48 5.81 6.40
CA PRO A 86 -7.05 5.03 7.55
C PRO A 86 -5.83 4.16 7.21
N ASP A 87 -4.88 4.04 8.14
CA ASP A 87 -3.62 3.28 7.96
C ASP A 87 -3.87 1.79 7.63
N GLU A 88 -5.01 1.26 8.09
CA GLU A 88 -5.42 -0.12 7.82
C GLU A 88 -5.86 -0.35 6.37
N ARG A 89 -6.20 0.74 5.64
CA ARG A 89 -6.65 0.67 4.25
C ARG A 89 -5.47 0.82 3.31
N ARG A 90 -5.01 -0.31 2.77
CA ARG A 90 -3.94 -0.31 1.76
C ARG A 90 -4.52 0.02 0.39
N VAL A 91 -4.03 1.07 -0.22
CA VAL A 91 -4.46 1.54 -1.53
C VAL A 91 -3.29 2.04 -2.36
N GLU A 92 -3.49 2.10 -3.66
CA GLU A 92 -2.71 2.92 -4.58
C GLU A 92 -3.58 4.06 -5.10
N LEU A 93 -2.96 5.17 -5.44
CA LEU A 93 -3.58 6.29 -6.12
C LEU A 93 -2.95 6.42 -7.50
N ILE A 94 -3.74 6.31 -8.56
CA ILE A 94 -3.24 6.42 -9.95
C ILE A 94 -4.15 7.40 -10.70
N ASP A 95 -3.59 8.50 -11.16
CA ASP A 95 -4.33 9.57 -11.86
C ASP A 95 -5.58 10.06 -11.10
N GLY A 96 -5.47 10.15 -9.78
CA GLY A 96 -6.58 10.55 -8.91
C GLY A 96 -7.65 9.48 -8.69
N VAL A 97 -7.39 8.23 -9.08
CA VAL A 97 -8.26 7.07 -8.84
C VAL A 97 -7.67 6.21 -7.72
N ILE A 98 -8.48 5.88 -6.71
CA ILE A 98 -8.07 5.00 -5.61
C ILE A 98 -8.34 3.54 -5.99
N TYR A 99 -7.31 2.70 -5.86
CA TYR A 99 -7.36 1.27 -6.06
C TYR A 99 -7.05 0.56 -4.73
N ASP A 100 -8.01 -0.22 -4.22
CA ASP A 100 -7.80 -1.02 -3.03
C ASP A 100 -6.85 -2.19 -3.32
N MET A 101 -5.87 -2.40 -2.46
CA MET A 101 -4.90 -3.48 -2.56
C MET A 101 -5.33 -4.67 -1.69
N ALA A 102 -5.30 -5.86 -2.27
CA ALA A 102 -5.50 -7.09 -1.51
C ALA A 102 -4.26 -7.45 -0.68
N ALA A 103 -4.47 -8.20 0.39
CA ALA A 103 -3.35 -8.81 1.12
C ALA A 103 -2.58 -9.78 0.20
N PRO A 104 -1.25 -9.73 0.19
CA PRO A 104 -0.44 -10.64 -0.62
C PRO A 104 -0.58 -12.10 -0.13
N THR A 105 -0.52 -13.04 -1.06
CA THR A 105 -0.49 -14.47 -0.73
C THR A 105 0.92 -14.92 -0.32
N ASN A 106 1.03 -16.09 0.33
CA ASN A 106 2.33 -16.65 0.71
C ASN A 106 3.27 -16.79 -0.49
N ILE A 107 2.77 -17.32 -1.61
CA ILE A 107 3.57 -17.51 -2.83
C ILE A 107 4.08 -16.19 -3.40
N HIS A 108 3.26 -15.13 -3.37
CA HIS A 108 3.62 -13.80 -3.77
C HIS A 108 4.79 -13.27 -2.92
N GLN A 109 4.69 -13.35 -1.59
CA GLN A 109 5.71 -12.86 -0.67
C GLN A 109 7.03 -13.64 -0.80
N LEU A 110 6.97 -14.95 -0.91
CA LEU A 110 8.18 -15.78 -1.02
C LEU A 110 8.90 -15.56 -2.35
N ILE A 111 8.18 -15.49 -3.47
CA ILE A 111 8.80 -15.16 -4.77
C ILE A 111 9.44 -13.75 -4.71
N GLY A 112 8.77 -12.77 -4.13
CA GLY A 112 9.32 -11.42 -3.95
C GLY A 112 10.62 -11.44 -3.13
N GLY A 113 10.64 -12.15 -2.01
CA GLY A 113 11.83 -12.31 -1.18
C GLY A 113 13.01 -12.94 -1.92
N GLU A 114 12.76 -13.99 -2.70
CA GLU A 114 13.76 -14.67 -3.52
C GLU A 114 14.35 -13.76 -4.61
N ILE A 115 13.53 -12.97 -5.29
CA ILE A 115 14.00 -12.01 -6.29
C ILE A 115 14.82 -10.90 -5.61
N TYR A 116 14.31 -10.36 -4.49
CA TYR A 116 14.98 -9.30 -3.72
C TYR A 116 16.40 -9.70 -3.29
N ILE A 117 16.56 -10.90 -2.73
CA ILE A 117 17.86 -11.42 -2.28
C ILE A 117 18.86 -11.42 -3.47
N ARG A 118 18.46 -11.86 -4.64
CA ARG A 118 19.32 -11.90 -5.83
C ARG A 118 19.74 -10.52 -6.33
N PHE A 119 18.83 -9.56 -6.32
CA PHE A 119 19.15 -8.17 -6.61
C PHE A 119 20.13 -7.60 -5.58
N TYR A 120 19.84 -7.80 -4.31
CA TYR A 120 20.66 -7.30 -3.20
C TYR A 120 22.08 -7.87 -3.24
N ASP A 121 22.22 -9.19 -3.41
CA ASP A 121 23.51 -9.87 -3.45
C ASP A 121 24.33 -9.44 -4.65
N TYR A 122 23.71 -9.33 -5.82
CA TYR A 122 24.39 -8.83 -7.00
C TYR A 122 24.93 -7.41 -6.79
N ILE A 123 24.09 -6.47 -6.39
CA ILE A 123 24.47 -5.08 -6.17
C ILE A 123 25.59 -4.97 -5.14
N ARG A 124 25.47 -5.71 -4.03
CA ARG A 124 26.47 -5.71 -2.94
C ARG A 124 27.81 -6.29 -3.40
N LYS A 125 27.79 -7.41 -4.11
CA LYS A 125 28.98 -8.08 -4.63
C LYS A 125 29.77 -7.15 -5.57
N HIS A 126 29.06 -6.39 -6.40
CA HIS A 126 29.68 -5.50 -7.38
C HIS A 126 29.89 -4.07 -6.84
N LYS A 127 29.65 -3.86 -5.53
CA LYS A 127 29.76 -2.53 -4.88
C LYS A 127 28.95 -1.45 -5.62
N GLY A 128 27.80 -1.85 -6.16
CA GLY A 128 26.90 -0.97 -6.88
C GLY A 128 26.25 0.07 -5.96
N LYS A 129 25.86 1.21 -6.52
CA LYS A 129 25.20 2.28 -5.76
C LYS A 129 23.67 2.13 -5.70
N CYS A 130 23.08 1.27 -6.52
CA CYS A 130 21.65 1.06 -6.58
C CYS A 130 21.14 0.43 -5.27
N ILE A 131 19.89 0.70 -4.94
CA ILE A 131 19.22 0.20 -3.74
C ILE A 131 18.00 -0.60 -4.20
N PRO A 132 17.93 -1.91 -3.88
CA PRO A 132 16.70 -2.67 -4.04
C PRO A 132 15.77 -2.38 -2.85
N ALA A 133 14.48 -2.19 -3.11
CA ALA A 133 13.46 -2.01 -2.09
C ALA A 133 12.22 -2.85 -2.45
N TYR A 134 11.35 -3.07 -1.46
CA TYR A 134 10.14 -3.88 -1.60
C TYR A 134 8.98 -3.28 -0.80
N ALA A 135 7.76 -3.64 -1.20
CA ALA A 135 6.53 -3.19 -0.56
C ALA A 135 6.43 -3.59 0.94
N PRO A 136 5.80 -2.76 1.79
CA PRO A 136 5.16 -1.50 1.43
C PRO A 136 6.16 -0.36 1.30
N PHE A 137 6.16 0.34 0.18
CA PHE A 137 7.00 1.51 -0.05
C PHE A 137 6.31 2.47 -1.02
N ASP A 138 6.03 3.68 -0.57
CA ASP A 138 5.34 4.70 -1.36
C ASP A 138 6.24 5.26 -2.44
N VAL A 139 5.75 5.28 -3.68
CA VAL A 139 6.41 5.87 -4.83
C VAL A 139 5.49 6.92 -5.45
N GLN A 140 5.86 8.19 -5.32
CA GLN A 140 5.21 9.30 -6.02
C GLN A 140 5.71 9.35 -7.46
N LEU A 141 5.12 8.51 -8.31
CA LEU A 141 5.67 8.09 -9.59
C LEU A 141 5.84 9.23 -10.59
N ASP A 142 4.78 10.02 -10.80
CA ASP A 142 4.74 11.10 -11.81
C ASP A 142 5.22 12.45 -11.28
N CYS A 143 5.69 12.51 -10.03
CA CYS A 143 6.06 13.76 -9.33
C CYS A 143 4.92 14.78 -9.23
N ASP A 144 3.67 14.33 -9.41
CA ASP A 144 2.45 15.12 -9.27
C ASP A 144 1.75 14.85 -7.93
N ASN A 145 0.55 15.37 -7.72
CA ASN A 145 -0.24 15.16 -6.52
C ASN A 145 -1.36 14.12 -6.72
N LYS A 146 -1.31 13.29 -7.76
CA LYS A 146 -2.39 12.36 -8.13
C LYS A 146 -1.94 10.91 -8.32
N THR A 147 -0.64 10.63 -8.17
CA THR A 147 -0.12 9.29 -8.40
C THR A 147 0.82 8.86 -7.27
N MET A 148 0.42 7.83 -6.53
CA MET A 148 1.19 7.15 -5.50
C MET A 148 0.98 5.65 -5.68
N VAL A 149 2.04 4.92 -5.99
CA VAL A 149 2.02 3.47 -6.17
C VAL A 149 2.89 2.76 -5.15
N GLN A 150 2.65 1.48 -4.93
CA GLN A 150 3.45 0.63 -4.04
C GLN A 150 3.90 -0.62 -4.82
N PRO A 151 4.96 -0.52 -5.63
CA PRO A 151 5.47 -1.68 -6.38
C PRO A 151 5.90 -2.80 -5.44
N ASP A 152 5.68 -4.05 -5.83
CA ASP A 152 6.09 -5.20 -5.02
C ASP A 152 7.60 -5.22 -4.77
N LEU A 153 8.41 -4.96 -5.83
CA LEU A 153 9.85 -4.70 -5.71
C LEU A 153 10.28 -3.61 -6.69
N MET A 154 11.35 -2.93 -6.34
CA MET A 154 11.97 -1.94 -7.22
C MET A 154 13.49 -1.88 -7.02
N ILE A 155 14.20 -1.35 -8.01
CA ILE A 155 15.60 -0.94 -7.89
C ILE A 155 15.69 0.55 -8.20
N VAL A 156 16.38 1.29 -7.34
CA VAL A 156 16.61 2.73 -7.47
C VAL A 156 18.11 3.00 -7.49
N CYS A 157 18.62 3.56 -8.57
CA CYS A 157 20.04 3.86 -8.75
C CYS A 157 20.40 5.31 -8.44
N ASP A 158 19.42 6.20 -8.48
CA ASP A 158 19.52 7.59 -8.06
C ASP A 158 19.04 7.75 -6.63
N ARG A 159 19.98 7.92 -5.70
CA ARG A 159 19.67 8.01 -4.26
C ARG A 159 19.00 9.32 -3.85
N ASP A 160 19.11 10.36 -4.66
CA ASP A 160 18.51 11.67 -4.38
C ASP A 160 16.97 11.64 -4.54
N LYS A 161 16.44 10.56 -5.13
CA LYS A 161 14.99 10.30 -5.20
C LYS A 161 14.38 9.83 -3.88
N PHE A 162 15.18 9.36 -2.91
CA PHE A 162 14.68 8.98 -1.59
C PHE A 162 14.40 10.24 -0.76
N TYR A 163 13.14 10.52 -0.53
CA TYR A 163 12.69 11.71 0.16
C TYR A 163 11.77 11.33 1.35
N GLU A 164 12.22 11.69 2.57
CA GLU A 164 11.49 11.37 3.82
C GLU A 164 11.01 9.91 3.89
N ASN A 165 9.72 9.69 3.61
CA ASN A 165 9.05 8.39 3.74
C ASN A 165 8.59 7.80 2.39
N LYS A 166 9.07 8.33 1.26
CA LYS A 166 8.68 7.91 -0.08
C LYS A 166 9.82 8.02 -1.09
N LEU A 167 9.63 7.41 -2.25
CA LEU A 167 10.41 7.71 -3.44
C LEU A 167 9.72 8.82 -4.24
N TYR A 168 10.47 9.82 -4.69
CA TYR A 168 9.99 10.88 -5.56
C TYR A 168 10.48 10.66 -6.98
N GLY A 169 9.57 10.32 -7.89
CA GLY A 169 9.87 9.96 -9.27
C GLY A 169 10.03 8.45 -9.49
N ALA A 170 10.26 8.06 -10.73
CA ALA A 170 10.30 6.68 -11.17
C ALA A 170 11.55 5.94 -10.66
N PRO A 171 11.42 4.69 -10.16
CA PRO A 171 12.55 3.78 -9.97
C PRO A 171 13.15 3.34 -11.31
N ASP A 172 14.35 2.76 -11.30
CA ASP A 172 15.01 2.25 -12.51
C ASP A 172 14.40 0.93 -12.99
N LEU A 173 14.05 0.05 -12.06
CA LEU A 173 13.38 -1.23 -12.33
C LEU A 173 12.22 -1.41 -11.38
N VAL A 174 11.12 -1.95 -11.89
CA VAL A 174 9.93 -2.36 -11.12
C VAL A 174 9.61 -3.81 -11.39
N VAL A 175 9.23 -4.56 -10.34
CA VAL A 175 8.67 -5.91 -10.44
C VAL A 175 7.30 -5.91 -9.78
N GLU A 176 6.30 -6.39 -10.51
CA GLU A 176 4.96 -6.67 -10.01
C GLU A 176 4.69 -8.17 -10.08
N ILE A 177 4.25 -8.76 -8.96
CA ILE A 177 3.93 -10.18 -8.86
C ILE A 177 2.42 -10.35 -8.85
N LEU A 178 1.88 -11.00 -9.86
CA LEU A 178 0.44 -11.12 -10.03
C LEU A 178 -0.20 -11.98 -8.93
N SER A 179 -1.27 -11.45 -8.36
CA SER A 179 -2.17 -12.17 -7.45
C SER A 179 -3.42 -12.67 -8.19
N LYS A 180 -4.27 -13.46 -7.51
CA LYS A 180 -5.57 -13.88 -8.07
C LYS A 180 -6.51 -12.70 -8.33
N SER A 181 -6.35 -11.62 -7.57
CA SER A 181 -7.19 -10.40 -7.66
C SER A 181 -6.66 -9.38 -8.67
N THR A 182 -5.41 -9.49 -9.13
CA THR A 182 -4.86 -8.57 -10.12
C THR A 182 -5.51 -8.79 -11.48
N GLY A 183 -6.34 -7.86 -11.91
CA GLY A 183 -7.03 -7.91 -13.19
C GLY A 183 -6.13 -7.53 -14.37
N LYS A 184 -6.46 -8.03 -15.58
CA LYS A 184 -5.73 -7.64 -16.81
C LYS A 184 -5.72 -6.13 -17.03
N LYS A 185 -6.79 -5.44 -16.67
CA LYS A 185 -6.92 -3.99 -16.80
C LYS A 185 -5.89 -3.25 -15.93
N ASP A 186 -5.70 -3.71 -14.68
CA ASP A 186 -4.76 -3.11 -13.75
C ASP A 186 -3.32 -3.30 -14.23
N THR A 187 -3.01 -4.48 -14.78
CA THR A 187 -1.68 -4.78 -15.36
C THR A 187 -1.35 -3.84 -16.54
N ILE A 188 -2.32 -3.58 -17.43
CA ILE A 188 -2.13 -2.67 -18.58
C ILE A 188 -2.00 -1.22 -18.10
N LEU A 189 -2.81 -0.81 -17.12
CA LEU A 189 -2.74 0.52 -16.55
C LEU A 189 -1.35 0.80 -15.96
N LYS A 190 -0.86 -0.10 -15.11
CA LYS A 190 0.47 0.03 -14.49
C LYS A 190 1.60 -0.03 -15.51
N LEU A 191 1.49 -0.87 -16.55
CA LEU A 191 2.47 -0.92 -17.64
C LEU A 191 2.66 0.46 -18.29
N ASN A 192 1.55 1.10 -18.69
CA ASN A 192 1.62 2.43 -19.31
C ASN A 192 2.15 3.48 -18.31
N LYS A 193 1.68 3.45 -17.06
CA LYS A 193 2.14 4.40 -16.04
C LYS A 193 3.64 4.30 -15.77
N TYR A 194 4.19 3.10 -15.64
CA TYR A 194 5.62 2.91 -15.42
C TYR A 194 6.44 3.33 -16.64
N MET A 195 5.96 3.02 -17.85
CA MET A 195 6.59 3.46 -19.09
C MET A 195 6.62 4.98 -19.22
N ASP A 196 5.47 5.64 -19.03
CA ASP A 196 5.33 7.10 -19.16
C ASP A 196 6.12 7.86 -18.10
N ALA A 197 6.23 7.32 -16.89
CA ALA A 197 7.00 7.90 -15.80
C ALA A 197 8.52 7.78 -15.95
N GLY A 198 8.99 6.95 -16.91
CA GLY A 198 10.41 6.78 -17.19
C GLY A 198 11.09 5.66 -16.40
N VAL A 199 10.34 4.67 -15.92
CA VAL A 199 10.91 3.38 -15.49
C VAL A 199 11.67 2.78 -16.66
N ARG A 200 12.87 2.24 -16.41
CA ARG A 200 13.73 1.70 -17.48
C ARG A 200 13.42 0.25 -17.82
N GLU A 201 13.03 -0.52 -16.80
CA GLU A 201 12.75 -1.95 -16.93
C GLU A 201 11.57 -2.33 -16.05
N TYR A 202 10.64 -3.12 -16.57
CA TYR A 202 9.44 -3.57 -15.85
C TYR A 202 9.23 -5.07 -16.00
N TRP A 203 9.06 -5.76 -14.88
CA TRP A 203 8.81 -7.18 -14.82
C TRP A 203 7.41 -7.47 -14.32
N ILE A 204 6.70 -8.36 -15.01
CA ILE A 204 5.46 -8.95 -14.54
C ILE A 204 5.72 -10.43 -14.27
N VAL A 205 5.66 -10.83 -13.01
CA VAL A 205 5.82 -12.23 -12.60
C VAL A 205 4.42 -12.83 -12.40
N ASP A 206 4.09 -13.88 -13.17
CA ASP A 206 2.84 -14.64 -13.02
C ASP A 206 3.14 -16.00 -12.36
N PRO A 207 2.93 -16.14 -11.03
CA PRO A 207 3.18 -17.40 -10.35
C PRO A 207 2.34 -18.55 -10.85
N ARG A 208 1.09 -18.30 -11.26
CA ARG A 208 0.17 -19.35 -11.71
C ARG A 208 0.58 -19.94 -13.05
N LYS A 209 1.04 -19.11 -13.97
CA LYS A 209 1.53 -19.53 -15.28
C LYS A 209 3.00 -19.88 -15.28
N LYS A 210 3.70 -19.63 -14.15
CA LYS A 210 5.16 -19.78 -14.02
C LYS A 210 5.90 -19.04 -15.14
N LYS A 211 5.56 -17.74 -15.31
CA LYS A 211 6.10 -16.89 -16.36
C LYS A 211 6.55 -15.55 -15.82
N VAL A 212 7.59 -15.01 -16.45
CA VAL A 212 8.11 -13.66 -16.23
C VAL A 212 8.06 -12.92 -17.55
N ILE A 213 7.38 -11.79 -17.59
CA ILE A 213 7.31 -10.92 -18.76
C ILE A 213 8.18 -9.72 -18.43
N VAL A 214 9.22 -9.49 -19.24
CA VAL A 214 10.19 -8.40 -19.08
C VAL A 214 9.98 -7.38 -20.20
N TYR A 215 9.71 -6.15 -19.80
CA TYR A 215 9.67 -4.97 -20.67
C TYR A 215 10.93 -4.16 -20.45
N ASP A 216 11.75 -4.01 -21.49
CA ASP A 216 12.85 -3.04 -21.54
C ASP A 216 12.34 -1.78 -22.25
N PHE A 217 12.04 -0.73 -21.47
CA PHE A 217 11.52 0.53 -22.00
C PHE A 217 12.62 1.42 -22.62
N GLN A 218 13.88 1.02 -22.51
CA GLN A 218 15.00 1.72 -23.16
C GLN A 218 15.27 1.23 -24.58
N SER A 219 14.66 0.13 -24.97
CA SER A 219 14.78 -0.46 -26.30
C SER A 219 13.43 -0.44 -27.03
N ASP A 220 13.46 -0.39 -28.36
CA ASP A 220 12.27 -0.52 -29.20
C ASP A 220 11.78 -1.98 -29.32
N GLY A 221 12.27 -2.85 -28.44
CA GLY A 221 11.99 -4.28 -28.46
C GLY A 221 10.61 -4.65 -27.94
N TYR A 222 10.11 -5.81 -28.37
CA TYR A 222 8.94 -6.42 -27.76
C TYR A 222 9.29 -6.99 -26.38
N PRO A 223 8.29 -7.15 -25.47
CA PRO A 223 8.53 -7.80 -24.21
C PRO A 223 9.04 -9.24 -24.41
N VAL A 224 9.99 -9.64 -23.58
CA VAL A 224 10.51 -11.02 -23.58
C VAL A 224 9.79 -11.82 -22.50
N ILE A 225 9.36 -13.04 -22.85
CA ILE A 225 8.67 -13.94 -21.94
C ILE A 225 9.60 -15.09 -21.57
N TYR A 226 9.88 -15.22 -20.27
CA TYR A 226 10.67 -16.31 -19.68
C TYR A 226 9.77 -17.28 -18.92
N GLY A 227 10.18 -18.55 -18.82
CA GLY A 227 9.62 -19.54 -17.91
C GLY A 227 10.30 -19.51 -16.54
N PHE A 228 9.76 -20.25 -15.60
CA PHE A 228 10.42 -20.45 -14.30
C PHE A 228 11.61 -21.42 -14.37
N GLU A 229 11.88 -22.00 -15.52
CA GLU A 229 13.11 -22.76 -15.85
C GLU A 229 14.27 -21.88 -16.33
N ASP A 230 14.02 -20.60 -16.59
CA ASP A 230 14.98 -19.71 -17.23
C ASP A 230 15.79 -18.85 -16.25
N HIS A 231 16.89 -18.31 -16.77
CA HIS A 231 17.67 -17.24 -16.13
C HIS A 231 17.24 -15.90 -16.72
N VAL A 232 16.54 -15.07 -15.94
CA VAL A 232 16.04 -13.77 -16.41
C VAL A 232 17.11 -12.70 -16.23
N PRO A 233 17.63 -12.12 -17.32
CA PRO A 233 18.63 -11.07 -17.24
C PRO A 233 18.01 -9.76 -16.74
N VAL A 234 18.74 -9.01 -15.93
CA VAL A 234 18.38 -7.68 -15.44
C VAL A 234 18.99 -6.64 -16.38
N GLY A 235 18.16 -6.05 -17.23
CA GLY A 235 18.61 -5.16 -18.32
C GLY A 235 19.30 -3.89 -17.83
N ILE A 236 18.82 -3.28 -16.72
CA ILE A 236 19.46 -2.08 -16.13
C ILE A 236 20.91 -2.32 -15.69
N PHE A 237 21.33 -3.58 -15.57
CA PHE A 237 22.72 -4.00 -15.30
C PHE A 237 23.40 -4.62 -16.54
N GLY A 238 22.91 -4.32 -17.75
CA GLY A 238 23.48 -4.86 -19.00
C GLY A 238 23.32 -6.37 -19.16
N GLY A 239 22.42 -7.00 -18.39
CA GLY A 239 22.19 -8.45 -18.39
C GLY A 239 23.26 -9.27 -17.65
N GLU A 240 24.23 -8.64 -16.99
CA GLU A 240 25.23 -9.35 -16.17
C GLU A 240 24.60 -9.94 -14.90
N CYS A 241 23.64 -9.24 -14.30
CA CYS A 241 22.80 -9.79 -13.26
C CYS A 241 21.75 -10.69 -13.89
N LYS A 242 21.61 -11.91 -13.39
CA LYS A 242 20.55 -12.84 -13.82
C LYS A 242 19.84 -13.42 -12.60
N VAL A 243 18.53 -13.38 -12.63
CA VAL A 243 17.70 -14.07 -11.64
C VAL A 243 17.42 -15.48 -12.15
N ASN A 244 17.95 -16.50 -11.45
CA ASN A 244 17.68 -17.90 -11.75
C ASN A 244 16.30 -18.27 -11.21
N PHE A 245 15.28 -18.31 -12.09
CA PHE A 245 13.92 -18.63 -11.69
C PHE A 245 13.70 -20.11 -11.36
N SER A 246 14.60 -21.04 -11.77
CA SER A 246 14.55 -22.42 -11.31
C SER A 246 14.79 -22.49 -9.79
N GLU A 247 15.74 -21.72 -9.27
CA GLU A 247 15.99 -21.64 -7.82
C GLU A 247 14.85 -20.95 -7.08
N VAL A 248 14.28 -19.86 -7.65
CA VAL A 248 13.07 -19.22 -7.09
C VAL A 248 11.91 -20.21 -7.01
N TYR A 249 11.70 -21.01 -8.06
CA TYR A 249 10.66 -22.04 -8.09
C TYR A 249 10.90 -23.13 -7.05
N GLU A 250 12.11 -23.67 -6.94
CA GLU A 250 12.43 -24.69 -5.95
C GLU A 250 12.19 -24.20 -4.52
N ALA A 251 12.52 -22.96 -4.22
CA ALA A 251 12.27 -22.35 -2.90
C ALA A 251 10.77 -22.30 -2.52
N VAL A 252 9.88 -22.17 -3.52
CA VAL A 252 8.42 -22.02 -3.31
C VAL A 252 7.60 -23.24 -3.77
N ARG A 253 8.24 -24.28 -4.32
CA ARG A 253 7.61 -25.46 -4.92
C ARG A 253 6.59 -26.14 -4.02
N PHE A 254 6.89 -26.24 -2.73
CA PHE A 254 6.00 -26.84 -1.74
C PHE A 254 4.60 -26.16 -1.65
N LEU A 255 4.46 -24.92 -2.12
CA LEU A 255 3.18 -24.23 -2.17
C LEU A 255 2.32 -24.68 -3.37
N TYR A 256 2.95 -25.08 -4.48
CA TYR A 256 2.26 -25.60 -5.66
C TYR A 256 1.81 -27.06 -5.46
N GLU A 257 2.44 -27.81 -4.55
CA GLU A 257 2.10 -29.18 -4.25
C GLU A 257 0.93 -29.33 -3.26
N ARG A 258 0.46 -28.19 -2.70
CA ARG A 258 -0.66 -28.15 -1.74
C ARG A 258 -1.99 -27.72 -2.35
N GLU A 259 -2.00 -27.29 -3.60
CA GLU A 259 -3.21 -26.96 -4.38
C GLU A 259 -3.68 -28.22 -5.14
#